data_662eafc0ae0f4be764f999ffa2deeff2
#
_entry.id   662eafc0ae0f4be764f999ffa2deeff2
#
_cell.length_a   1.000
_cell.length_b   1.000
_cell.length_c   1.000
_cell.angle_alpha   90.00
_cell.angle_beta   90.00
_cell.angle_gamma   90.00
#
_symmetry.space_group_name_H-M   'P 1'
#
loop_
_entity.id
_entity.type
_entity.pdbx_description
1 polymer ?
#
loop_
_entity_poly.entity_id
_entity_poly.type
_entity_poly.pdbx_seq_one_letter_code
_entity_poly.pdbx_strand_id
1 'polypeptide(L)' 'MSKRKSFVLRIDPELFKQVEKWADDEFRSVNGQLEWMIYKSLKENKRLPKKDK' A
#
# COMPACT_ATOMS: atom_id res chain seq x y z
N MET A 1 8.16 -0.38 18.49
CA MET A 1 7.69 0.23 17.43
C MET A 1 8.46 0.12 16.22
N SER A 2 7.88 -0.16 15.16
CA SER A 2 8.64 -0.38 13.97
C SER A 2 8.89 0.92 13.26
N LYS A 3 9.99 1.01 12.58
CA LYS A 3 10.31 2.13 11.83
C LYS A 3 9.78 1.98 10.46
N ARG A 4 9.25 3.04 9.93
CA ARG A 4 8.75 3.00 8.57
C ARG A 4 9.93 3.15 7.64
N LYS A 5 9.94 2.35 6.61
CA LYS A 5 10.97 2.43 5.62
C LYS A 5 10.48 3.18 4.44
N SER A 6 11.32 4.01 3.86
CA SER A 6 10.91 4.70 2.65
C SER A 6 11.61 4.08 1.47
N PHE A 7 10.96 4.12 0.33
CA PHE A 7 11.53 3.57 -0.89
C PHE A 7 10.88 4.26 -2.08
N VAL A 8 11.50 4.14 -3.22
CA VAL A 8 10.99 4.75 -4.42
C VAL A 8 10.29 3.70 -5.26
N LEU A 9 9.04 4.00 -5.63
CA LEU A 9 8.28 3.09 -6.43
C LEU A 9 8.04 3.71 -7.79
N ARG A 10 8.43 3.01 -8.84
CA ARG A 10 8.17 3.49 -10.17
C ARG A 10 6.96 2.78 -10.70
N ILE A 11 5.98 3.54 -11.10
CA ILE A 11 4.73 2.95 -11.50
C ILE A 11 4.20 3.66 -12.73
N ASP A 12 3.48 2.94 -13.53
CA ASP A 12 2.87 3.48 -14.72
C ASP A 12 1.94 4.64 -14.35
N PRO A 13 2.01 5.77 -15.06
CA PRO A 13 1.19 6.92 -14.71
C PRO A 13 -0.31 6.65 -14.72
N GLU A 14 -0.75 5.80 -15.63
CA GLU A 14 -2.16 5.47 -15.70
C GLU A 14 -2.62 4.69 -14.46
N LEU A 15 -1.78 3.78 -14.04
CA LEU A 15 -2.06 3.03 -12.83
C LEU A 15 -2.06 3.95 -11.62
N PHE A 16 -1.12 4.85 -11.60
CA PHE A 16 -1.02 5.77 -10.49
C PHE A 16 -2.26 6.64 -10.37
N LYS A 17 -2.80 7.05 -11.51
CA LYS A 17 -4.00 7.84 -11.52
C LYS A 17 -5.14 7.09 -10.91
N GLN A 18 -5.27 5.81 -11.23
CA GLN A 18 -6.32 4.99 -10.67
C GLN A 18 -6.17 4.84 -9.15
N VAL A 19 -4.95 4.73 -8.70
CA VAL A 19 -4.70 4.62 -7.28
C VAL A 19 -5.07 5.93 -6.57
N GLU A 20 -4.72 7.04 -7.18
CA GLU A 20 -5.07 8.33 -6.60
C GLU A 20 -6.57 8.49 -6.45
N LYS A 21 -7.30 8.09 -7.48
CA LYS A 21 -8.72 8.19 -7.46
C LYS A 21 -9.32 7.31 -6.38
N TRP A 22 -8.81 6.09 -6.29
CA TRP A 22 -9.29 5.15 -5.31
C TRP A 22 -9.01 5.64 -3.90
N ALA A 23 -7.83 6.17 -3.68
CA ALA A 23 -7.47 6.70 -2.38
C ALA A 23 -8.42 7.82 -1.99
N ASP A 24 -8.73 8.66 -2.94
CA ASP A 24 -9.62 9.77 -2.71
C ASP A 24 -11.01 9.27 -2.34
N ASP A 25 -11.49 8.27 -3.06
CA ASP A 25 -12.80 7.69 -2.80
C ASP A 25 -12.89 7.11 -1.41
N GLU A 26 -11.78 6.64 -0.88
CA GLU A 26 -11.76 6.03 0.44
C GLU A 26 -11.22 6.95 1.52
N PHE A 27 -11.06 8.21 1.18
CA PHE A 27 -10.56 9.20 2.12
C PHE A 27 -9.21 8.82 2.71
N ARG A 28 -8.33 8.32 1.86
CA ARG A 28 -6.99 7.96 2.27
C ARG A 28 -5.99 8.73 1.47
N SER A 29 -4.79 8.86 2.00
CA SER A 29 -3.71 9.43 1.20
C SER A 29 -3.25 8.36 0.23
N VAL A 30 -2.56 8.75 -0.82
CA VAL A 30 -2.05 7.79 -1.78
C VAL A 30 -1.10 6.83 -1.10
N ASN A 31 -0.26 7.35 -0.22
CA ASN A 31 0.66 6.50 0.50
C ASN A 31 -0.06 5.47 1.37
N GLY A 32 -1.09 5.91 2.05
CA GLY A 32 -1.90 5.01 2.87
C GLY A 32 -2.60 3.96 2.04
N GLN A 33 -3.10 4.37 0.88
CA GLN A 33 -3.77 3.44 0.00
C GLN A 33 -2.81 2.38 -0.52
N LEU A 34 -1.61 2.79 -0.89
CA LEU A 34 -0.61 1.85 -1.37
C LEU A 34 -0.23 0.87 -0.28
N GLU A 35 -0.07 1.37 0.92
CA GLU A 35 0.30 0.51 2.03
C GLU A 35 -0.79 -0.53 2.29
N TRP A 36 -2.03 -0.10 2.26
CA TRP A 36 -3.15 -0.99 2.46
C TRP A 36 -3.22 -2.06 1.37
N MET A 37 -2.99 -1.64 0.12
CA MET A 37 -3.02 -2.57 -1.00
C MET A 37 -1.94 -3.63 -0.88
N ILE A 38 -0.76 -3.20 -0.46
CA ILE A 38 0.34 -4.13 -0.29
C ILE A 38 0.03 -5.11 0.83
N TYR A 39 -0.48 -4.60 1.92
CA TYR A 39 -0.84 -5.43 3.06
C TYR A 39 -1.89 -6.47 2.66
N LYS A 40 -2.92 -6.02 1.99
CA LYS A 40 -3.98 -6.90 1.56
C LYS A 40 -3.48 -7.97 0.60
N SER A 41 -2.62 -7.57 -0.31
CA SER A 41 -2.07 -8.47 -1.27
C SER A 41 -1.22 -9.56 -0.61
N LEU A 42 -0.40 -9.17 0.34
CA LEU A 42 0.42 -10.10 1.07
C LEU A 42 -0.43 -11.05 1.89
N LYS A 43 -1.47 -10.51 2.47
CA LYS A 43 -2.36 -11.32 3.28
C LYS A 43 -3.05 -12.40 2.44
N GLU A 44 -3.53 -12.00 1.28
CA GLU A 44 -4.21 -12.92 0.40
C GLU A 44 -3.30 -14.02 -0.11
N ASN A 45 -2.03 -13.71 -0.19
CA ASN A 45 -1.05 -14.70 -0.64
C ASN A 45 -0.32 -15.37 0.50
N LYS A 46 -0.79 -15.12 1.72
CA LYS A 46 -0.23 -15.73 2.91
C LYS A 46 1.25 -15.46 3.08
N ARG A 47 1.62 -14.21 2.78
CA ARG A 47 3.03 -13.84 2.90
C ARG A 47 3.27 -12.74 3.90
N LEU A 48 2.28 -12.45 4.74
CA LEU A 48 2.48 -11.46 5.77
C LEU A 48 3.54 -11.94 6.75
N PRO A 49 4.38 -11.04 7.23
CA PRO A 49 5.37 -11.47 8.22
C PRO A 49 4.66 -11.85 9.49
N LYS A 50 5.20 -12.87 10.19
CA LYS A 50 4.64 -13.24 11.42
C LYS A 50 4.94 -12.19 12.42
N LYS A 51 3.96 -11.67 13.08
CA LYS A 51 4.22 -10.71 14.03
C LYS A 51 4.26 -11.35 15.30
N ASP A 52 5.23 -11.18 15.98
CA ASP A 52 5.30 -11.77 17.17
C ASP A 52 4.71 -10.97 18.07
N LYS A 53 4.17 -10.77 18.43
CA LYS A 53 3.69 -9.89 19.17
C LYS A 53 3.54 -10.04 20.10
#